data_c59ebe3d199e2e5f7c376b0953171cbc
#
_entry.id   c59ebe3d199e2e5f7c376b0953171cbc
#
_cell.length_a   1.000
_cell.length_b   1.000
_cell.length_c   1.000
_cell.angle_alpha   90.00
_cell.angle_beta   90.00
_cell.angle_gamma   90.00
#
_symmetry.space_group_name_H-M   'P 1'
#
loop_
_entity.id
_entity.type
_entity.pdbx_description
1 polymer ?
#
loop_
_entity_poly.entity_id
_entity_poly.type
_entity_poly.pdbx_seq_one_letter_code
_entity_poly.pdbx_strand_id
1 'polypeptide(L)'
;MTLHIKEQGVYTAGGIVQKAEGVFDPIHGQLADAGQVRYSDHCTVFYQLPENGNGKKAAFLHGYGGSIVTWQRTPYAEGFADMFLEAGYGTYLIDQPRYGSAAKSSKDAAVSARPDDLTWFTQFRLGSWPNYAEGTQMPHEEADIDQFFRLMTPSVGEFDAQLVTDTAVKALEKSGPAALITHSQGGIPGWFIAAASENVTGVIALEPGTFIMPEEECPAPYASNSAFAIPGAGIPCIPVPMAVFEKLIKKPIIVYFGDYIPKESVEFPAQDHWRAVLALAHTFADCVNRHGGDAKVIYLPDEGIRGNSHFMFQEKNNREVFEHIHKWMQEKGI
;
A
#
# COMPACT_ATOMS: atom_id res chain seq x y z
N MET A 1 -25.12 2.81 -6.37
CA MET A 1 -25.01 3.65 -5.18
C MET A 1 -24.68 5.08 -5.57
N THR A 2 -25.19 6.10 -4.87
CA THR A 2 -24.89 7.51 -5.10
C THR A 2 -24.07 8.05 -3.93
N LEU A 3 -22.86 8.52 -4.21
CA LEU A 3 -22.01 9.20 -3.22
C LEU A 3 -22.35 10.70 -3.22
N HIS A 4 -22.54 11.27 -2.03
CA HIS A 4 -22.76 12.71 -1.83
C HIS A 4 -21.47 13.34 -1.31
N ILE A 5 -20.74 14.00 -2.20
CA ILE A 5 -19.44 14.59 -1.92
C ILE A 5 -19.61 16.09 -1.68
N LYS A 6 -19.24 16.54 -0.48
CA LYS A 6 -19.23 17.97 -0.10
C LYS A 6 -18.06 18.70 -0.75
N GLU A 7 -16.91 18.05 -0.80
CA GLU A 7 -15.67 18.64 -1.30
C GLU A 7 -14.79 17.52 -1.87
N GLN A 8 -14.09 17.80 -2.98
CA GLN A 8 -13.04 16.96 -3.51
C GLN A 8 -11.97 17.81 -4.16
N GLY A 9 -10.75 17.28 -4.24
CA GLY A 9 -9.66 18.01 -4.87
C GLY A 9 -8.38 17.20 -4.96
N VAL A 10 -7.34 17.85 -5.45
CA VAL A 10 -6.00 17.30 -5.59
C VAL A 10 -4.98 18.25 -5.00
N TYR A 11 -4.00 17.72 -4.31
CA TYR A 11 -2.81 18.48 -3.92
C TYR A 11 -1.56 17.62 -4.01
N THR A 12 -0.40 18.26 -4.04
CA THR A 12 0.91 17.59 -3.96
C THR A 12 1.58 17.89 -2.64
N ALA A 13 2.43 16.98 -2.17
CA ALA A 13 3.19 17.17 -0.95
C ALA A 13 4.62 16.62 -1.07
N GLY A 14 5.54 17.27 -0.39
CA GLY A 14 6.95 16.90 -0.43
C GLY A 14 7.62 17.15 -1.77
N GLY A 15 8.59 16.30 -2.08
CA GLY A 15 9.39 16.39 -3.29
C GLY A 15 10.54 17.37 -3.18
N ILE A 16 11.22 17.54 -4.31
CA ILE A 16 12.41 18.41 -4.42
C ILE A 16 12.27 19.38 -5.58
N VAL A 17 13.03 20.46 -5.49
CA VAL A 17 13.20 21.44 -6.57
C VAL A 17 14.66 21.45 -7.01
N GLN A 18 14.91 20.98 -8.23
CA GLN A 18 16.21 21.04 -8.87
C GLN A 18 16.27 22.29 -9.75
N LYS A 19 17.35 23.06 -9.62
CA LYS A 19 17.59 24.27 -10.44
C LYS A 19 18.89 24.12 -11.18
N ALA A 20 18.83 24.22 -12.51
CA ALA A 20 20.02 24.26 -13.37
C ALA A 20 20.74 25.59 -13.23
N GLU A 21 22.05 25.58 -13.41
CA GLU A 21 22.86 26.78 -13.44
C GLU A 21 22.49 27.71 -14.59
N GLY A 22 22.82 29.02 -14.43
CA GLY A 22 22.57 30.02 -15.45
C GLY A 22 21.25 30.78 -15.27
N VAL A 23 20.83 31.45 -16.34
CA VAL A 23 19.62 32.28 -16.39
C VAL A 23 18.72 31.73 -17.51
N PHE A 24 17.46 31.52 -17.18
CA PHE A 24 16.47 31.11 -18.17
C PHE A 24 16.14 32.27 -19.13
N ASP A 25 16.33 32.03 -20.42
CA ASP A 25 15.88 32.94 -21.48
C ASP A 25 14.55 32.47 -22.05
N PRO A 26 13.44 33.17 -21.78
CA PRO A 26 12.13 32.76 -22.26
C PRO A 26 11.93 32.88 -23.79
N ILE A 27 12.82 33.62 -24.46
CA ILE A 27 12.72 33.87 -25.90
C ILE A 27 13.58 32.88 -26.70
N HIS A 28 14.85 32.70 -26.31
CA HIS A 28 15.82 31.92 -27.10
C HIS A 28 16.27 30.64 -26.42
N GLY A 29 15.95 30.47 -25.12
CA GLY A 29 16.41 29.37 -24.28
C GLY A 29 15.39 28.25 -24.06
N GLN A 30 14.35 28.09 -24.89
CA GLN A 30 13.25 27.14 -24.66
C GLN A 30 13.70 25.66 -24.57
N LEU A 31 14.75 25.28 -25.28
CA LEU A 31 15.34 23.94 -25.25
C LEU A 31 16.68 23.88 -24.49
N ALA A 32 17.10 24.96 -23.88
CA ALA A 32 18.33 25.00 -23.10
C ALA A 32 18.04 24.66 -21.63
N ASP A 33 19.01 24.01 -20.98
CA ASP A 33 18.90 23.68 -19.55
C ASP A 33 19.18 24.87 -18.64
N ALA A 34 19.85 25.92 -19.15
CA ALA A 34 20.29 27.08 -18.37
C ALA A 34 19.12 27.76 -17.62
N GLY A 35 19.24 27.83 -16.28
CA GLY A 35 18.25 28.45 -15.41
C GLY A 35 16.91 27.72 -15.29
N GLN A 36 16.75 26.52 -15.89
CA GLN A 36 15.55 25.71 -15.81
C GLN A 36 15.33 25.20 -14.37
N VAL A 37 14.07 24.91 -14.05
CA VAL A 37 13.66 24.37 -12.76
C VAL A 37 12.84 23.12 -12.96
N ARG A 38 13.16 22.07 -12.19
CA ARG A 38 12.38 20.83 -12.14
C ARG A 38 11.80 20.62 -10.75
N TYR A 39 10.48 20.54 -10.67
CA TYR A 39 9.74 20.10 -9.49
C TYR A 39 9.44 18.62 -9.64
N SER A 40 9.89 17.76 -8.72
CA SER A 40 9.84 16.31 -8.86
C SER A 40 9.81 15.58 -7.52
N ASP A 41 9.66 14.24 -7.56
CA ASP A 41 9.68 13.35 -6.40
C ASP A 41 8.67 13.74 -5.29
N HIS A 42 7.56 14.36 -5.64
CA HIS A 42 6.42 14.63 -4.76
C HIS A 42 5.45 13.45 -4.77
N CYS A 43 4.60 13.35 -3.75
CA CYS A 43 3.37 12.57 -3.84
C CYS A 43 2.21 13.44 -4.35
N THR A 44 1.23 12.81 -4.96
CA THR A 44 -0.05 13.44 -5.33
C THR A 44 -1.16 12.82 -4.51
N VAL A 45 -2.04 13.64 -3.98
CA VAL A 45 -3.18 13.20 -3.16
C VAL A 45 -4.47 13.64 -3.82
N PHE A 46 -5.33 12.68 -4.14
CA PHE A 46 -6.72 12.94 -4.46
C PHE A 46 -7.56 12.72 -3.20
N TYR A 47 -8.36 13.72 -2.82
CA TYR A 47 -9.20 13.61 -1.63
C TYR A 47 -10.67 13.86 -1.92
N GLN A 48 -11.52 13.23 -1.12
CA GLN A 48 -12.96 13.43 -1.13
C GLN A 48 -13.49 13.49 0.32
N LEU A 49 -14.35 14.46 0.58
CA LEU A 49 -15.02 14.63 1.86
C LEU A 49 -16.52 14.41 1.65
N PRO A 50 -17.15 13.45 2.34
CA PRO A 50 -18.57 13.20 2.19
C PRO A 50 -19.40 14.32 2.82
N GLU A 51 -20.60 14.55 2.31
CA GLU A 51 -21.53 15.58 2.84
C GLU A 51 -21.91 15.29 4.30
N ASN A 52 -22.18 14.04 4.61
CA ASN A 52 -22.52 13.58 5.97
C ASN A 52 -21.34 12.89 6.64
N GLY A 53 -20.19 13.60 6.70
CA GLY A 53 -18.97 13.05 7.27
C GLY A 53 -19.03 12.87 8.79
N ASN A 54 -18.39 11.79 9.27
CA ASN A 54 -18.23 11.49 10.70
C ASN A 54 -17.04 12.22 11.36
N GLY A 55 -16.35 13.08 10.61
CA GLY A 55 -15.18 13.83 11.05
C GLY A 55 -13.86 13.04 11.01
N LYS A 56 -13.90 11.74 10.71
CA LYS A 56 -12.74 10.86 10.60
C LYS A 56 -12.27 10.76 9.15
N LYS A 57 -11.02 10.33 8.96
CA LYS A 57 -10.38 10.25 7.65
C LYS A 57 -9.61 8.95 7.50
N ALA A 58 -9.51 8.49 6.25
CA ALA A 58 -8.72 7.34 5.83
C ALA A 58 -7.76 7.79 4.71
N ALA A 59 -6.47 7.53 4.90
CA ALA A 59 -5.42 7.76 3.91
C ALA A 59 -4.95 6.43 3.34
N PHE A 60 -4.84 6.34 2.02
CA PHE A 60 -4.57 5.10 1.31
C PHE A 60 -3.24 5.16 0.58
N LEU A 61 -2.39 4.17 0.80
CA LEU A 61 -1.08 4.04 0.17
C LEU A 61 -1.00 2.70 -0.57
N HIS A 62 -0.96 2.77 -1.90
CA HIS A 62 -0.94 1.59 -2.78
C HIS A 62 0.39 0.80 -2.71
N GLY A 63 0.39 -0.42 -3.25
CA GLY A 63 1.57 -1.26 -3.43
C GLY A 63 2.24 -1.09 -4.79
N TYR A 64 3.14 -2.04 -5.11
CA TYR A 64 3.75 -2.15 -6.44
C TYR A 64 2.68 -2.28 -7.53
N GLY A 65 2.89 -1.61 -8.64
CA GLY A 65 1.93 -1.60 -9.76
C GLY A 65 0.62 -0.87 -9.48
N GLY A 66 0.44 -0.30 -8.27
CA GLY A 66 -0.75 0.44 -7.91
C GLY A 66 -0.64 1.94 -8.16
N SER A 67 -1.77 2.62 -8.00
CA SER A 67 -1.92 4.07 -7.95
C SER A 67 -3.23 4.40 -7.21
N ILE A 68 -3.61 5.68 -7.16
CA ILE A 68 -4.90 6.09 -6.57
C ILE A 68 -6.10 5.36 -7.18
N VAL A 69 -6.01 4.96 -8.46
CA VAL A 69 -7.12 4.24 -9.14
C VAL A 69 -7.33 2.82 -8.60
N THR A 70 -6.33 2.23 -7.96
CA THR A 70 -6.40 0.90 -7.34
C THR A 70 -7.50 0.81 -6.27
N TRP A 71 -7.85 1.92 -5.64
CA TRP A 71 -8.84 2.00 -4.56
C TRP A 71 -10.25 2.34 -5.02
N GLN A 72 -10.39 2.63 -6.32
CA GLN A 72 -11.64 3.11 -6.89
C GLN A 72 -12.49 1.97 -7.45
N ARG A 73 -13.73 2.29 -7.81
CA ARG A 73 -14.67 1.35 -8.42
C ARG A 73 -14.16 0.87 -9.78
N THR A 74 -14.24 -0.43 -9.98
CA THR A 74 -14.00 -1.09 -11.26
C THR A 74 -15.32 -1.61 -11.86
N PRO A 75 -15.33 -2.06 -13.12
CA PRO A 75 -16.52 -2.72 -13.68
C PRO A 75 -16.99 -3.96 -12.91
N TYR A 76 -16.09 -4.62 -12.16
CA TYR A 76 -16.32 -5.90 -11.49
C TYR A 76 -16.37 -5.83 -9.96
N ALA A 77 -15.94 -4.73 -9.34
CA ALA A 77 -15.92 -4.58 -7.89
C ALA A 77 -16.30 -3.16 -7.45
N GLU A 78 -16.85 -3.04 -6.27
CA GLU A 78 -17.10 -1.74 -5.64
C GLU A 78 -15.77 -1.05 -5.31
N GLY A 79 -15.73 0.27 -5.34
CA GLY A 79 -14.57 1.04 -4.93
C GLY A 79 -14.33 0.90 -3.43
N PHE A 80 -13.13 0.46 -3.05
CA PHE A 80 -12.83 0.31 -1.64
C PHE A 80 -12.87 1.65 -0.92
N ALA A 81 -12.34 2.73 -1.54
CA ALA A 81 -12.46 4.09 -1.02
C ALA A 81 -13.91 4.59 -0.97
N ASP A 82 -14.77 4.17 -1.91
CA ASP A 82 -16.19 4.54 -1.91
C ASP A 82 -16.89 4.04 -0.63
N MET A 83 -16.56 2.85 -0.15
CA MET A 83 -17.15 2.28 1.08
C MET A 83 -16.80 3.11 2.32
N PHE A 84 -15.59 3.68 2.37
CA PHE A 84 -15.21 4.60 3.45
C PHE A 84 -15.97 5.91 3.38
N LEU A 85 -16.18 6.46 2.17
CA LEU A 85 -17.03 7.63 1.97
C LEU A 85 -18.46 7.38 2.41
N GLU A 86 -19.02 6.19 2.10
CA GLU A 86 -20.34 5.76 2.57
C GLU A 86 -20.45 5.73 4.09
N ALA A 87 -19.39 5.23 4.75
CA ALA A 87 -19.30 5.16 6.19
C ALA A 87 -18.99 6.53 6.84
N GLY A 88 -18.91 7.59 6.04
CA GLY A 88 -18.72 8.97 6.50
C GLY A 88 -17.26 9.39 6.68
N TYR A 89 -16.29 8.59 6.26
CA TYR A 89 -14.87 8.97 6.31
C TYR A 89 -14.51 9.88 5.14
N GLY A 90 -13.72 10.91 5.39
CA GLY A 90 -12.99 11.59 4.33
C GLY A 90 -11.87 10.66 3.79
N THR A 91 -11.73 10.54 2.48
CA THR A 91 -10.71 9.67 1.85
C THR A 91 -9.60 10.49 1.22
N TYR A 92 -8.36 10.03 1.38
CA TYR A 92 -7.15 10.63 0.85
C TYR A 92 -6.33 9.56 0.15
N LEU A 93 -6.42 9.50 -1.17
CA LEU A 93 -5.73 8.51 -2.00
C LEU A 93 -4.38 9.08 -2.43
N ILE A 94 -3.29 8.41 -2.07
CA ILE A 94 -1.92 8.90 -2.27
C ILE A 94 -1.25 8.12 -3.41
N ASP A 95 -0.94 8.82 -4.52
CA ASP A 95 0.05 8.34 -5.48
C ASP A 95 1.45 8.58 -4.90
N GLN A 96 2.19 7.49 -4.73
CA GLN A 96 3.57 7.55 -4.27
C GLN A 96 4.45 8.29 -5.29
N PRO A 97 5.54 8.94 -4.87
CA PRO A 97 6.52 9.48 -5.80
C PRO A 97 6.92 8.45 -6.87
N ARG A 98 7.00 8.88 -8.11
CA ARG A 98 7.35 8.06 -9.28
C ARG A 98 6.28 7.07 -9.73
N TYR A 99 5.04 7.19 -9.21
CA TYR A 99 3.88 6.39 -9.62
C TYR A 99 2.73 7.29 -10.06
N GLY A 100 1.87 6.77 -10.93
CA GLY A 100 0.61 7.38 -11.32
C GLY A 100 0.72 8.87 -11.67
N SER A 101 -0.08 9.71 -11.05
CA SER A 101 -0.05 11.16 -11.24
C SER A 101 1.17 11.85 -10.62
N ALA A 102 1.96 11.15 -9.81
CA ALA A 102 3.22 11.61 -9.19
C ALA A 102 4.48 11.09 -9.91
N ALA A 103 4.36 10.69 -11.18
CA ALA A 103 5.43 10.05 -11.96
C ALA A 103 6.64 10.94 -12.28
N LYS A 104 6.63 12.22 -11.92
CA LYS A 104 7.72 13.17 -12.24
C LYS A 104 8.93 12.94 -11.33
N SER A 105 9.91 12.18 -11.84
CA SER A 105 11.13 11.78 -11.13
C SER A 105 12.24 12.84 -11.24
N SER A 106 13.09 12.95 -10.20
CA SER A 106 14.33 13.72 -10.19
C SER A 106 15.49 12.99 -10.85
N LYS A 107 15.33 11.73 -11.14
CA LYS A 107 16.35 10.86 -11.74
C LYS A 107 15.90 10.42 -13.13
N ASP A 108 16.86 10.22 -14.00
CA ASP A 108 16.59 9.57 -15.28
C ASP A 108 16.11 8.14 -15.03
N ALA A 109 15.03 7.77 -15.66
CA ALA A 109 14.47 6.45 -15.56
C ALA A 109 13.78 6.06 -16.87
N ALA A 110 13.90 4.78 -17.22
CA ALA A 110 13.15 4.18 -18.30
C ALA A 110 12.08 3.26 -17.72
N VAL A 111 10.89 3.29 -18.29
CA VAL A 111 9.85 2.29 -18.00
C VAL A 111 10.12 1.06 -18.85
N SER A 112 10.31 -0.09 -18.23
CA SER A 112 10.48 -1.35 -18.95
C SER A 112 9.15 -1.81 -19.53
N ALA A 113 9.16 -2.15 -20.82
CA ALA A 113 8.03 -2.77 -21.52
C ALA A 113 8.06 -4.32 -21.42
N ARG A 114 8.60 -4.86 -20.33
CA ARG A 114 8.70 -6.30 -20.13
C ARG A 114 7.31 -6.91 -19.94
N PRO A 115 6.95 -7.98 -20.68
CA PRO A 115 5.71 -8.72 -20.46
C PRO A 115 5.88 -9.65 -19.25
N ASP A 116 5.33 -9.28 -18.10
CA ASP A 116 5.44 -10.03 -16.84
C ASP A 116 4.13 -10.19 -16.06
N ASP A 117 2.98 -9.82 -16.65
CA ASP A 117 1.67 -9.91 -16.02
C ASP A 117 1.34 -11.33 -15.50
N LEU A 118 1.74 -12.37 -16.21
CA LEU A 118 1.51 -13.75 -15.76
C LEU A 118 2.37 -14.14 -14.56
N THR A 119 3.53 -13.52 -14.39
CA THR A 119 4.33 -13.65 -13.16
C THR A 119 3.57 -13.04 -12.00
N TRP A 120 3.02 -11.84 -12.18
CA TRP A 120 2.22 -11.16 -11.17
C TRP A 120 0.89 -11.84 -10.88
N PHE A 121 0.22 -12.42 -11.89
CA PHE A 121 -0.95 -13.27 -11.69
C PHE A 121 -0.65 -14.36 -10.63
N THR A 122 0.46 -15.03 -10.79
CA THR A 122 0.91 -16.10 -9.90
C THR A 122 1.35 -15.55 -8.53
N GLN A 123 2.16 -14.47 -8.54
CA GLN A 123 2.68 -13.87 -7.31
C GLN A 123 1.58 -13.28 -6.42
N PHE A 124 0.51 -12.77 -7.03
CA PHE A 124 -0.65 -12.25 -6.31
C PHE A 124 -1.65 -13.34 -5.88
N ARG A 125 -1.35 -14.61 -6.13
CA ARG A 125 -2.18 -15.77 -5.78
C ARG A 125 -3.55 -15.79 -6.45
N LEU A 126 -3.68 -15.19 -7.66
CA LEU A 126 -4.90 -15.33 -8.45
C LEU A 126 -5.08 -16.78 -8.92
N GLY A 127 -4.00 -17.53 -9.01
CA GLY A 127 -3.94 -18.92 -9.39
C GLY A 127 -2.59 -19.31 -9.99
N SER A 128 -2.58 -20.36 -10.80
CA SER A 128 -1.45 -20.78 -11.63
C SER A 128 -1.89 -20.76 -13.10
N TRP A 129 -1.51 -19.71 -13.80
CA TRP A 129 -1.98 -19.46 -15.16
C TRP A 129 -1.94 -20.72 -16.06
N PRO A 130 -3.02 -21.00 -16.83
CA PRO A 130 -4.25 -20.20 -17.00
C PRO A 130 -5.34 -20.52 -15.95
N ASN A 131 -5.06 -21.32 -14.94
CA ASN A 131 -6.03 -21.77 -13.97
C ASN A 131 -6.10 -20.81 -12.78
N TYR A 132 -7.28 -20.33 -12.48
CA TYR A 132 -7.54 -19.55 -11.28
C TYR A 132 -7.58 -20.43 -10.03
N ALA A 133 -7.31 -19.84 -8.88
CA ALA A 133 -7.45 -20.53 -7.61
C ALA A 133 -8.92 -20.95 -7.38
N GLU A 134 -9.14 -22.13 -6.84
CA GLU A 134 -10.49 -22.64 -6.58
C GLU A 134 -11.23 -21.75 -5.57
N GLY A 135 -12.45 -21.35 -5.90
CA GLY A 135 -13.27 -20.47 -5.04
C GLY A 135 -12.82 -19.03 -5.00
N THR A 136 -11.94 -18.59 -5.91
CA THR A 136 -11.44 -17.22 -5.96
C THR A 136 -12.56 -16.17 -6.05
N GLN A 137 -12.39 -15.10 -5.30
CA GLN A 137 -13.23 -13.91 -5.40
C GLN A 137 -12.75 -12.93 -6.47
N MET A 138 -11.55 -13.17 -7.02
CA MET A 138 -11.07 -12.41 -8.17
C MET A 138 -12.00 -12.68 -9.37
N PRO A 139 -12.51 -11.62 -10.01
CA PRO A 139 -13.25 -11.80 -11.26
C PRO A 139 -12.31 -12.41 -12.32
N HIS A 140 -12.85 -13.32 -13.14
CA HIS A 140 -12.04 -14.12 -14.05
C HIS A 140 -12.63 -14.19 -15.47
N GLU A 141 -13.59 -13.33 -15.78
CA GLU A 141 -13.96 -13.07 -17.16
C GLU A 141 -12.80 -12.39 -17.87
N GLU A 142 -12.60 -12.66 -19.15
CA GLU A 142 -11.48 -12.11 -19.93
C GLU A 142 -11.40 -10.57 -19.84
N ALA A 143 -12.54 -9.89 -19.91
CA ALA A 143 -12.62 -8.45 -19.82
C ALA A 143 -12.22 -7.91 -18.44
N ASP A 144 -12.50 -8.64 -17.37
CA ASP A 144 -12.21 -8.22 -16.00
C ASP A 144 -10.72 -8.34 -15.71
N ILE A 145 -10.08 -9.43 -16.13
CA ILE A 145 -8.64 -9.62 -15.93
C ILE A 145 -7.82 -8.68 -16.83
N ASP A 146 -8.29 -8.39 -18.04
CA ASP A 146 -7.71 -7.37 -18.90
C ASP A 146 -7.77 -5.99 -18.21
N GLN A 147 -8.92 -5.64 -17.65
CA GLN A 147 -9.09 -4.40 -16.88
C GLN A 147 -8.15 -4.35 -15.67
N PHE A 148 -8.02 -5.46 -14.92
CA PHE A 148 -7.15 -5.53 -13.75
C PHE A 148 -5.69 -5.22 -14.10
N PHE A 149 -5.14 -5.90 -15.11
CA PHE A 149 -3.74 -5.67 -15.51
C PHE A 149 -3.52 -4.30 -16.16
N ARG A 150 -4.49 -3.76 -16.91
CA ARG A 150 -4.39 -2.40 -17.47
C ARG A 150 -4.44 -1.28 -16.43
N LEU A 151 -5.01 -1.54 -15.26
CA LEU A 151 -4.99 -0.60 -14.14
C LEU A 151 -3.63 -0.57 -13.42
N MET A 152 -2.76 -1.56 -13.65
CA MET A 152 -1.43 -1.57 -13.07
C MET A 152 -0.57 -0.44 -13.66
N THR A 153 0.07 0.31 -12.79
CA THR A 153 0.83 1.51 -13.12
C THR A 153 2.33 1.23 -12.97
N PRO A 154 3.15 1.49 -13.99
CA PRO A 154 4.59 1.31 -13.88
C PRO A 154 5.22 2.35 -12.94
N SER A 155 6.33 1.98 -12.29
CA SER A 155 7.19 2.92 -11.58
C SER A 155 8.13 3.65 -12.56
N VAL A 156 8.29 4.94 -12.38
CA VAL A 156 9.26 5.77 -13.11
C VAL A 156 10.50 5.94 -12.24
N GLY A 157 11.31 4.89 -12.17
CA GLY A 157 12.52 4.83 -11.36
C GLY A 157 12.46 3.80 -10.23
N GLU A 158 13.53 3.75 -9.44
CA GLU A 158 13.64 2.82 -8.32
C GLU A 158 12.70 3.21 -7.17
N PHE A 159 12.18 2.21 -6.47
CA PHE A 159 11.43 2.39 -5.24
C PHE A 159 12.34 2.93 -4.13
N ASP A 160 11.90 3.98 -3.48
CA ASP A 160 12.61 4.65 -2.38
C ASP A 160 11.65 4.83 -1.21
N ALA A 161 11.73 3.91 -0.24
CA ALA A 161 10.83 3.89 0.91
C ALA A 161 10.94 5.15 1.78
N GLN A 162 12.15 5.75 1.87
CA GLN A 162 12.33 6.99 2.63
C GLN A 162 11.66 8.18 1.95
N LEU A 163 11.80 8.29 0.61
CA LEU A 163 11.12 9.31 -0.18
C LEU A 163 9.59 9.21 -0.06
N VAL A 164 9.05 7.98 -0.14
CA VAL A 164 7.61 7.75 0.06
C VAL A 164 7.19 8.16 1.47
N THR A 165 7.98 7.79 2.49
CA THR A 165 7.71 8.17 3.88
C THR A 165 7.66 9.69 4.03
N ASP A 166 8.69 10.40 3.59
CA ASP A 166 8.80 11.85 3.75
C ASP A 166 7.65 12.61 3.07
N THR A 167 7.28 12.17 1.88
CA THR A 167 6.20 12.82 1.11
C THR A 167 4.82 12.52 1.70
N ALA A 168 4.58 11.30 2.14
CA ALA A 168 3.31 10.90 2.77
C ALA A 168 3.11 11.57 4.14
N VAL A 169 4.16 11.71 4.95
CA VAL A 169 4.11 12.48 6.21
C VAL A 169 3.68 13.92 5.93
N LYS A 170 4.26 14.58 4.92
CA LYS A 170 3.83 15.92 4.50
C LYS A 170 2.42 15.98 3.93
N ALA A 171 1.96 14.89 3.29
CA ALA A 171 0.58 14.81 2.86
C ALA A 171 -0.38 14.73 4.05
N LEU A 172 -0.03 13.96 5.08
CA LEU A 172 -0.80 13.84 6.32
C LEU A 172 -0.78 15.11 7.18
N GLU A 173 0.27 15.92 7.12
CA GLU A 173 0.27 17.27 7.73
C GLU A 173 -0.83 18.16 7.13
N LYS A 174 -1.10 18.02 5.83
CA LYS A 174 -2.17 18.77 5.14
C LYS A 174 -3.56 18.17 5.37
N SER A 175 -3.69 16.86 5.38
CA SER A 175 -4.99 16.20 5.62
C SER A 175 -5.42 16.28 7.08
N GLY A 176 -4.46 16.37 8.03
CA GLY A 176 -4.69 16.15 9.46
C GLY A 176 -4.87 14.68 9.81
N PRO A 177 -5.36 14.35 11.03
CA PRO A 177 -5.45 12.97 11.53
C PRO A 177 -6.23 12.05 10.60
N ALA A 178 -5.67 10.86 10.30
CA ALA A 178 -6.27 9.84 9.44
C ALA A 178 -5.80 8.42 9.82
N ALA A 179 -6.66 7.42 9.65
CA ALA A 179 -6.25 6.03 9.63
C ALA A 179 -5.44 5.76 8.35
N LEU A 180 -4.29 5.10 8.48
CA LEU A 180 -3.43 4.79 7.34
C LEU A 180 -3.70 3.37 6.84
N ILE A 181 -4.20 3.26 5.62
CA ILE A 181 -4.46 1.99 4.94
C ILE A 181 -3.36 1.78 3.91
N THR A 182 -2.61 0.69 4.04
CA THR A 182 -1.51 0.37 3.14
C THR A 182 -1.71 -0.97 2.47
N HIS A 183 -1.14 -1.14 1.28
CA HIS A 183 -1.14 -2.41 0.58
C HIS A 183 0.26 -2.81 0.14
N SER A 184 0.62 -4.08 0.33
CA SER A 184 1.79 -4.71 -0.28
C SER A 184 3.10 -3.94 -0.02
N GLN A 185 3.81 -3.55 -1.07
CA GLN A 185 5.03 -2.74 -1.01
C GLN A 185 4.81 -1.42 -0.24
N GLY A 186 3.61 -0.81 -0.33
CA GLY A 186 3.26 0.39 0.41
C GLY A 186 3.22 0.20 1.94
N GLY A 187 3.13 -1.05 2.41
CA GLY A 187 3.26 -1.38 3.82
C GLY A 187 4.66 -1.08 4.38
N ILE A 188 5.71 -1.19 3.56
CA ILE A 188 7.09 -0.90 3.98
C ILE A 188 7.23 0.57 4.46
N PRO A 189 6.99 1.59 3.62
CA PRO A 189 6.97 2.97 4.09
C PRO A 189 5.84 3.24 5.09
N GLY A 190 4.74 2.48 5.03
CA GLY A 190 3.61 2.63 5.95
C GLY A 190 4.00 2.53 7.43
N TRP A 191 4.91 1.63 7.77
CA TRP A 191 5.46 1.52 9.12
C TRP A 191 6.25 2.76 9.55
N PHE A 192 7.09 3.28 8.65
CA PHE A 192 7.88 4.49 8.91
C PHE A 192 7.01 5.75 8.96
N ILE A 193 5.99 5.85 8.10
CA ILE A 193 5.00 6.93 8.13
C ILE A 193 4.27 6.95 9.48
N ALA A 194 3.84 5.78 9.96
CA ALA A 194 3.15 5.66 11.24
C ALA A 194 4.07 5.99 12.43
N ALA A 195 5.36 5.65 12.34
CA ALA A 195 6.34 6.04 13.35
C ALA A 195 6.69 7.54 13.33
N ALA A 196 6.67 8.16 12.15
CA ALA A 196 7.11 9.56 11.96
C ALA A 196 5.99 10.59 12.12
N SER A 197 4.72 10.21 11.86
CA SER A 197 3.58 11.14 11.85
C SER A 197 2.64 10.95 13.03
N GLU A 198 2.42 11.99 13.79
CA GLU A 198 1.38 12.00 14.83
C GLU A 198 -0.04 12.07 14.22
N ASN A 199 -0.17 12.38 12.94
CA ASN A 199 -1.45 12.37 12.22
C ASN A 199 -1.92 10.96 11.82
N VAL A 200 -1.14 9.90 12.02
CA VAL A 200 -1.62 8.52 11.86
C VAL A 200 -2.35 8.10 13.14
N THR A 201 -3.65 7.81 13.02
CA THR A 201 -4.49 7.41 14.16
C THR A 201 -4.55 5.90 14.36
N GLY A 202 -4.23 5.12 13.35
CA GLY A 202 -4.12 3.66 13.37
C GLY A 202 -3.64 3.17 12.00
N VAL A 203 -3.15 1.92 11.95
CA VAL A 203 -2.61 1.31 10.73
C VAL A 203 -3.42 0.09 10.35
N ILE A 204 -3.92 0.06 9.12
CA ILE A 204 -4.56 -1.08 8.49
C ILE A 204 -3.64 -1.52 7.33
N ALA A 205 -2.90 -2.61 7.52
CA ALA A 205 -1.96 -3.11 6.51
C ALA A 205 -2.54 -4.32 5.80
N LEU A 206 -2.77 -4.19 4.50
CA LEU A 206 -3.27 -5.26 3.63
C LEU A 206 -2.07 -5.95 2.99
N GLU A 207 -1.74 -7.13 3.44
CA GLU A 207 -0.59 -7.94 2.96
C GLU A 207 0.71 -7.14 2.77
N PRO A 208 1.24 -6.51 3.82
CA PRO A 208 2.47 -5.72 3.70
C PRO A 208 3.65 -6.61 3.30
N GLY A 209 4.55 -6.06 2.49
CA GLY A 209 5.69 -6.82 1.95
C GLY A 209 6.71 -7.27 3.00
N THR A 210 6.86 -6.54 4.09
CA THR A 210 7.65 -6.91 5.29
C THR A 210 7.30 -5.97 6.47
N PHE A 211 7.99 -6.14 7.60
CA PHE A 211 7.73 -5.45 8.87
C PHE A 211 9.02 -4.83 9.41
N ILE A 212 8.89 -3.78 10.23
CA ILE A 212 10.02 -3.22 11.00
C ILE A 212 10.00 -3.79 12.41
N MET A 213 11.17 -4.10 12.97
CA MET A 213 11.31 -4.59 14.34
C MET A 213 12.54 -3.98 15.01
N PRO A 214 12.59 -3.93 16.35
CA PRO A 214 13.81 -3.52 17.04
C PRO A 214 15.00 -4.35 16.56
N GLU A 215 16.13 -3.72 16.31
CA GLU A 215 17.34 -4.40 15.77
C GLU A 215 17.73 -5.63 16.59
N GLU A 216 17.64 -5.53 17.92
CA GLU A 216 18.00 -6.60 18.87
C GLU A 216 16.98 -7.75 18.90
N GLU A 217 15.77 -7.55 18.37
CA GLU A 217 14.67 -8.53 18.38
C GLU A 217 14.29 -9.02 16.98
N CYS A 218 15.04 -8.60 15.93
CA CYS A 218 14.83 -9.12 14.59
C CYS A 218 15.08 -10.63 14.56
N PRO A 219 14.09 -11.44 14.15
CA PRO A 219 14.29 -12.87 13.98
C PRO A 219 15.27 -13.14 12.81
N ALA A 220 15.82 -14.34 12.77
CA ALA A 220 16.43 -14.83 11.54
C ALA A 220 15.40 -14.78 10.40
N PRO A 221 15.82 -14.50 9.16
CA PRO A 221 14.90 -14.47 8.03
C PRO A 221 14.10 -15.77 7.91
N TYR A 222 12.81 -15.64 7.61
CA TYR A 222 11.93 -16.80 7.43
C TYR A 222 12.24 -17.48 6.10
N ALA A 223 12.68 -18.74 6.16
CA ALA A 223 13.04 -19.51 4.98
C ALA A 223 11.92 -19.51 3.93
N SER A 224 12.28 -19.21 2.69
CA SER A 224 11.38 -19.19 1.53
C SER A 224 12.17 -19.41 0.25
N ASN A 225 11.56 -20.11 -0.70
CA ASN A 225 12.11 -20.31 -2.04
C ASN A 225 11.70 -19.20 -3.03
N SER A 226 11.08 -18.14 -2.53
CA SER A 226 10.66 -16.98 -3.33
C SER A 226 11.84 -16.25 -3.98
N ALA A 227 11.64 -15.76 -5.19
CA ALA A 227 12.59 -14.86 -5.86
C ALA A 227 12.77 -13.50 -5.12
N PHE A 228 11.86 -13.14 -4.23
CA PHE A 228 11.93 -11.94 -3.38
C PHE A 228 12.60 -12.19 -2.03
N ALA A 229 12.96 -13.42 -1.73
CA ALA A 229 13.74 -13.78 -0.54
C ALA A 229 15.24 -13.45 -0.73
N ILE A 230 15.93 -13.19 0.37
CA ILE A 230 17.40 -13.13 0.34
C ILE A 230 17.90 -14.53 0.03
N PRO A 231 18.70 -14.72 -1.04
CA PRO A 231 19.19 -16.03 -1.43
C PRO A 231 19.89 -16.76 -0.26
N GLY A 232 19.45 -17.98 0.04
CA GLY A 232 19.97 -18.78 1.12
C GLY A 232 19.58 -18.37 2.55
N ALA A 233 18.81 -17.29 2.70
CA ALA A 233 18.37 -16.80 4.02
C ALA A 233 16.86 -16.80 4.17
N GLY A 234 16.11 -16.15 3.28
CA GLY A 234 14.64 -16.06 3.35
C GLY A 234 14.10 -14.63 3.39
N ILE A 235 12.92 -14.46 3.95
CA ILE A 235 12.22 -13.15 4.08
C ILE A 235 12.64 -12.51 5.41
N PRO A 236 13.34 -11.36 5.41
CA PRO A 236 13.76 -10.66 6.62
C PRO A 236 12.71 -9.66 7.09
N CYS A 237 12.76 -9.26 8.37
CA CYS A 237 12.26 -7.97 8.84
C CYS A 237 13.28 -6.85 8.52
N ILE A 238 12.85 -5.62 8.71
CA ILE A 238 13.73 -4.44 8.61
C ILE A 238 14.09 -4.02 10.04
N PRO A 239 15.38 -4.09 10.42
CA PRO A 239 15.82 -3.64 11.74
C PRO A 239 15.70 -2.12 11.88
N VAL A 240 15.20 -1.66 13.02
CA VAL A 240 15.09 -0.25 13.36
C VAL A 240 15.54 0.01 14.81
N PRO A 241 16.02 1.23 15.12
CA PRO A 241 16.24 1.62 16.49
C PRO A 241 14.96 1.51 17.33
N MET A 242 15.07 1.08 18.61
CA MET A 242 13.94 0.97 19.53
C MET A 242 13.09 2.24 19.57
N ALA A 243 13.71 3.42 19.56
CA ALA A 243 13.00 4.72 19.56
C ALA A 243 12.08 4.94 18.36
N VAL A 244 12.34 4.29 17.21
CA VAL A 244 11.43 4.32 16.04
C VAL A 244 10.27 3.36 16.27
N PHE A 245 10.56 2.16 16.77
CA PHE A 245 9.55 1.14 17.07
C PHE A 245 8.58 1.61 18.16
N GLU A 246 9.07 2.24 19.23
CA GLU A 246 8.23 2.81 20.30
C GLU A 246 7.24 3.89 19.80
N LYS A 247 7.59 4.62 18.73
CA LYS A 247 6.66 5.56 18.10
C LYS A 247 5.58 4.85 17.30
N LEU A 248 5.95 3.80 16.58
CA LEU A 248 5.00 2.99 15.81
C LEU A 248 3.94 2.36 16.71
N ILE A 249 4.35 1.69 17.79
CA ILE A 249 3.46 0.89 18.64
C ILE A 249 2.47 1.72 19.47
N LYS A 250 2.57 3.06 19.47
CA LYS A 250 1.56 3.94 20.05
C LYS A 250 0.24 3.94 19.28
N LYS A 251 0.23 3.43 18.06
CA LYS A 251 -0.94 3.36 17.21
C LYS A 251 -1.51 1.94 17.21
N PRO A 252 -2.83 1.74 17.23
CA PRO A 252 -3.41 0.42 17.01
C PRO A 252 -3.10 -0.05 15.56
N ILE A 253 -2.74 -1.33 15.44
CA ILE A 253 -2.30 -1.94 14.18
C ILE A 253 -3.14 -3.17 13.90
N ILE A 254 -3.64 -3.29 12.69
CA ILE A 254 -4.24 -4.53 12.19
C ILE A 254 -3.66 -4.89 10.82
N VAL A 255 -3.30 -6.15 10.67
CA VAL A 255 -2.70 -6.68 9.44
C VAL A 255 -3.62 -7.75 8.87
N TYR A 256 -3.94 -7.66 7.60
CA TYR A 256 -4.80 -8.62 6.91
C TYR A 256 -4.02 -9.44 5.90
N PHE A 257 -4.35 -10.72 5.84
CA PHE A 257 -3.91 -11.64 4.80
C PHE A 257 -5.11 -12.35 4.17
N GLY A 258 -5.07 -12.47 2.83
CA GLY A 258 -6.06 -13.21 2.05
C GLY A 258 -5.88 -14.72 2.14
N ASP A 259 -6.53 -15.44 1.24
CA ASP A 259 -6.54 -16.90 1.16
C ASP A 259 -5.34 -17.46 0.38
N TYR A 260 -5.29 -18.77 0.23
CA TYR A 260 -4.28 -19.51 -0.54
C TYR A 260 -2.86 -19.42 0.00
N ILE A 261 -2.70 -19.21 1.31
CA ILE A 261 -1.42 -19.19 1.99
C ILE A 261 -1.25 -20.55 2.73
N PRO A 262 -0.27 -21.38 2.34
CA PRO A 262 -0.07 -22.68 2.97
C PRO A 262 0.50 -22.54 4.38
N LYS A 263 0.23 -23.52 5.23
CA LYS A 263 0.80 -23.59 6.59
C LYS A 263 2.26 -24.05 6.58
N GLU A 264 2.59 -24.95 5.67
CA GLU A 264 3.92 -25.53 5.52
C GLU A 264 4.60 -25.02 4.25
N SER A 265 5.93 -25.14 4.19
CA SER A 265 6.70 -24.78 3.00
C SER A 265 6.27 -25.64 1.80
N VAL A 266 6.12 -25.00 0.66
CA VAL A 266 5.72 -25.62 -0.60
C VAL A 266 6.68 -25.24 -1.72
N GLU A 267 6.74 -26.04 -2.78
CA GLU A 267 7.61 -25.76 -3.94
C GLU A 267 7.18 -24.52 -4.73
N PHE A 268 5.89 -24.13 -4.62
CA PHE A 268 5.34 -23.02 -5.37
C PHE A 268 5.78 -21.67 -4.77
N PRO A 269 6.70 -20.89 -5.44
CA PRO A 269 7.40 -19.78 -4.82
C PRO A 269 6.51 -18.66 -4.30
N ALA A 270 5.43 -18.36 -5.01
CA ALA A 270 4.50 -17.31 -4.61
C ALA A 270 3.77 -17.64 -3.30
N GLN A 271 3.29 -18.88 -3.16
CA GLN A 271 2.63 -19.33 -1.94
C GLN A 271 3.62 -19.41 -0.77
N ASP A 272 4.84 -19.90 -1.00
CA ASP A 272 5.87 -20.00 0.03
C ASP A 272 6.38 -18.63 0.47
N HIS A 273 6.37 -17.64 -0.43
CA HIS A 273 6.62 -16.24 -0.08
C HIS A 273 5.62 -15.75 0.98
N TRP A 274 4.33 -15.84 0.66
CA TRP A 274 3.28 -15.32 1.54
C TRP A 274 3.16 -16.11 2.85
N ARG A 275 3.49 -17.41 2.85
CA ARG A 275 3.64 -18.20 4.08
C ARG A 275 4.70 -17.60 5.01
N ALA A 276 5.87 -17.27 4.47
CA ALA A 276 6.95 -16.68 5.23
C ALA A 276 6.59 -15.28 5.74
N VAL A 277 5.95 -14.46 4.92
CA VAL A 277 5.49 -13.11 5.30
C VAL A 277 4.41 -13.17 6.39
N LEU A 278 3.44 -14.11 6.29
CA LEU A 278 2.42 -14.29 7.32
C LEU A 278 3.03 -14.74 8.66
N ALA A 279 4.00 -15.66 8.62
CA ALA A 279 4.71 -16.07 9.83
C ALA A 279 5.48 -14.89 10.47
N LEU A 280 6.12 -14.06 9.66
CA LEU A 280 6.80 -12.84 10.12
C LEU A 280 5.78 -11.83 10.70
N ALA A 281 4.57 -11.72 10.13
CA ALA A 281 3.51 -10.86 10.64
C ALA A 281 3.09 -11.22 12.07
N HIS A 282 2.95 -12.51 12.37
CA HIS A 282 2.66 -12.96 13.73
C HIS A 282 3.79 -12.61 14.69
N THR A 283 5.05 -12.81 14.29
CA THR A 283 6.22 -12.43 15.10
C THR A 283 6.27 -10.92 15.36
N PHE A 284 5.97 -10.11 14.34
CA PHE A 284 5.85 -8.66 14.47
C PHE A 284 4.74 -8.26 15.46
N ALA A 285 3.54 -8.83 15.33
CA ALA A 285 2.43 -8.53 16.23
C ALA A 285 2.73 -8.92 17.69
N ASP A 286 3.36 -10.08 17.89
CA ASP A 286 3.82 -10.52 19.20
C ASP A 286 4.86 -9.56 19.80
N CYS A 287 5.79 -9.06 18.97
CA CYS A 287 6.77 -8.06 19.37
C CYS A 287 6.10 -6.75 19.78
N VAL A 288 5.19 -6.22 18.96
CA VAL A 288 4.40 -5.00 19.27
C VAL A 288 3.68 -5.15 20.60
N ASN A 289 2.99 -6.28 20.80
CA ASN A 289 2.17 -6.52 21.99
C ASN A 289 3.03 -6.71 23.26
N ARG A 290 4.21 -7.36 23.16
CA ARG A 290 5.16 -7.47 24.29
C ARG A 290 5.67 -6.10 24.76
N HIS A 291 5.81 -5.14 23.84
CA HIS A 291 6.21 -3.77 24.15
C HIS A 291 5.04 -2.85 24.55
N GLY A 292 3.85 -3.43 24.80
CA GLY A 292 2.68 -2.69 25.25
C GLY A 292 1.90 -1.97 24.16
N GLY A 293 2.16 -2.28 22.88
CA GLY A 293 1.35 -1.83 21.74
C GLY A 293 0.10 -2.70 21.55
N ASP A 294 -0.61 -2.47 20.47
CA ASP A 294 -1.88 -3.14 20.14
C ASP A 294 -1.84 -3.54 18.64
N ALA A 295 -1.44 -4.78 18.38
CA ALA A 295 -1.36 -5.33 17.02
C ALA A 295 -2.14 -6.64 16.90
N LYS A 296 -2.86 -6.78 15.80
CA LYS A 296 -3.61 -8.00 15.45
C LYS A 296 -3.28 -8.41 14.02
N VAL A 297 -3.11 -9.71 13.78
CA VAL A 297 -3.02 -10.32 12.45
C VAL A 297 -4.31 -11.08 12.18
N ILE A 298 -4.88 -10.84 11.02
CA ILE A 298 -6.09 -11.49 10.52
C ILE A 298 -5.72 -12.29 9.26
N TYR A 299 -5.95 -13.58 9.30
CA TYR A 299 -6.01 -14.42 8.12
C TYR A 299 -7.51 -14.58 7.76
N LEU A 300 -7.94 -13.94 6.67
CA LEU A 300 -9.36 -13.83 6.31
C LEU A 300 -10.13 -15.16 6.30
N PRO A 301 -9.54 -16.30 5.86
CA PRO A 301 -10.21 -17.59 5.96
C PRO A 301 -10.59 -18.01 7.37
N ASP A 302 -9.86 -17.61 8.40
CA ASP A 302 -10.17 -17.93 9.81
C ASP A 302 -11.37 -17.10 10.32
N GLU A 303 -11.64 -15.95 9.70
CA GLU A 303 -12.83 -15.11 9.95
C GLU A 303 -14.02 -15.50 9.05
N GLY A 304 -13.90 -16.57 8.25
CA GLY A 304 -14.94 -17.05 7.34
C GLY A 304 -14.97 -16.34 5.99
N ILE A 305 -14.11 -15.37 5.73
CA ILE A 305 -13.99 -14.61 4.47
C ILE A 305 -12.96 -15.33 3.59
N ARG A 306 -13.43 -15.96 2.51
CA ARG A 306 -12.61 -16.89 1.70
C ARG A 306 -12.50 -16.47 0.25
N GLY A 307 -11.47 -17.00 -0.41
CA GLY A 307 -11.24 -16.85 -1.84
C GLY A 307 -10.54 -15.54 -2.22
N ASN A 308 -10.07 -14.77 -1.25
CA ASN A 308 -9.37 -13.51 -1.51
C ASN A 308 -7.90 -13.76 -1.83
N SER A 309 -7.44 -13.15 -2.91
CA SER A 309 -6.03 -13.11 -3.30
C SER A 309 -5.28 -11.97 -2.59
N HIS A 310 -4.18 -11.53 -3.16
CA HIS A 310 -3.43 -10.36 -2.71
C HIS A 310 -4.22 -9.04 -2.82
N PHE A 311 -5.26 -9.00 -3.63
CA PHE A 311 -6.07 -7.81 -3.92
C PHE A 311 -7.47 -7.87 -3.27
N MET A 312 -7.56 -8.33 -2.02
CA MET A 312 -8.81 -8.50 -1.26
C MET A 312 -9.75 -7.28 -1.30
N PHE A 313 -9.22 -6.09 -1.56
CA PHE A 313 -9.97 -4.84 -1.65
C PHE A 313 -10.49 -4.52 -3.08
N GLN A 314 -10.12 -5.33 -4.08
CA GLN A 314 -10.59 -5.21 -5.47
C GLN A 314 -11.39 -6.43 -5.93
N GLU A 315 -11.77 -7.33 -5.05
CA GLU A 315 -12.44 -8.59 -5.35
C GLU A 315 -13.94 -8.53 -5.09
N LYS A 316 -14.70 -9.52 -5.55
CA LYS A 316 -16.18 -9.53 -5.52
C LYS A 316 -16.78 -9.39 -4.11
N ASN A 317 -16.09 -9.90 -3.09
CA ASN A 317 -16.50 -9.85 -1.69
C ASN A 317 -15.76 -8.75 -0.88
N ASN A 318 -15.18 -7.75 -1.54
CA ASN A 318 -14.41 -6.70 -0.87
C ASN A 318 -15.23 -5.91 0.17
N ARG A 319 -16.55 -5.92 0.07
CA ARG A 319 -17.43 -5.34 1.07
C ARG A 319 -17.36 -6.07 2.41
N GLU A 320 -17.27 -7.39 2.41
CA GLU A 320 -17.09 -8.17 3.65
C GLU A 320 -15.75 -7.82 4.32
N VAL A 321 -14.69 -7.67 3.52
CA VAL A 321 -13.38 -7.21 4.00
C VAL A 321 -13.47 -5.80 4.59
N PHE A 322 -14.13 -4.87 3.90
CA PHE A 322 -14.38 -3.52 4.40
C PHE A 322 -15.14 -3.52 5.73
N GLU A 323 -16.23 -4.28 5.82
CA GLU A 323 -17.06 -4.35 7.04
C GLU A 323 -16.27 -4.85 8.24
N HIS A 324 -15.39 -5.83 8.02
CA HIS A 324 -14.50 -6.35 9.07
C HIS A 324 -13.49 -5.27 9.53
N ILE A 325 -12.88 -4.55 8.59
CA ILE A 325 -11.98 -3.41 8.88
C ILE A 325 -12.73 -2.29 9.59
N HIS A 326 -13.88 -1.91 9.08
CA HIS A 326 -14.69 -0.82 9.63
C HIS A 326 -15.14 -1.09 11.07
N LYS A 327 -15.54 -2.32 11.38
CA LYS A 327 -15.85 -2.74 12.74
C LYS A 327 -14.65 -2.53 13.67
N TRP A 328 -13.46 -2.97 13.28
CA TRP A 328 -12.25 -2.76 14.07
C TRP A 328 -11.93 -1.27 14.24
N MET A 329 -12.07 -0.46 13.19
CA MET A 329 -11.87 0.99 13.28
C MET A 329 -12.85 1.64 14.27
N GLN A 330 -14.11 1.20 14.27
CA GLN A 330 -15.11 1.67 15.24
C GLN A 330 -14.74 1.29 16.68
N GLU A 331 -14.28 0.05 16.91
CA GLU A 331 -13.81 -0.44 18.23
C GLU A 331 -12.61 0.37 18.75
N LYS A 332 -11.73 0.83 17.86
CA LYS A 332 -10.56 1.68 18.18
C LYS A 332 -10.88 3.17 18.25
N GLY A 333 -12.07 3.59 17.83
CA GLY A 333 -12.46 5.00 17.80
C GLY A 333 -11.78 5.81 16.71
N ILE A 334 -11.27 5.15 15.67
CA ILE A 334 -10.55 5.77 14.54
C ILE A 334 -11.37 5.76 13.26
#